data_322541e7a6ade9afbcb5f68b95579165
#
_entry.id   322541e7a6ade9afbcb5f68b95579165
#
_cell.length_a   1.000
_cell.length_b   1.000
_cell.length_c   1.000
_cell.angle_alpha   90.00
_cell.angle_beta   90.00
_cell.angle_gamma   90.00
#
_symmetry.space_group_name_H-M   'P 1'
#
loop_
_entity.id
_entity.type
_entity.pdbx_description
1 polymer ?
#
loop_
_entity_poly.entity_id
_entity_poly.type
_entity_poly.pdbx_seq_one_letter_code
_entity_poly.pdbx_strand_id
1 'polypeptide(L)'
;MIRLLGQSEYGLYALIGSLIAYFSVLDLGLGNAIVRYTSRNRAVGDKQIEAKLNGMFLILYLIIGILTIFIGAIIYFYLDDIFTNGLSTSELRKAKIMVIIITINFAFSFPLAIFGSIIQAYERFVIFKLVEIVRILAVPIITLPFLYLGFGSVAMVVIVSVVNIGSLLFNLYYCFKYIKIKFHFGKIDLTLLKEILGYSFFVFLGVIVDQIYWNTDQFILGALVGTVSVAIYAIAMQFINMYKRKQYEE
;
A
#
# COMPACT_ATOMS: atom_id res chain seq x y z
N MET A 1 20.43 -6.08 5.36
CA MET A 1 19.30 -6.38 6.25
C MET A 1 19.35 -7.81 6.80
N ILE A 2 19.40 -8.87 5.98
CA ILE A 2 19.38 -10.26 6.47
C ILE A 2 20.51 -10.60 7.45
N ARG A 3 21.72 -10.05 7.26
CA ARG A 3 22.86 -10.25 8.18
C ARG A 3 22.64 -9.64 9.57
N LEU A 4 21.82 -8.62 9.67
CA LEU A 4 21.55 -7.91 10.93
C LEU A 4 20.32 -8.50 11.65
N LEU A 5 19.30 -8.91 10.90
CA LEU A 5 18.06 -9.48 11.43
C LEU A 5 18.15 -10.99 11.72
N GLY A 6 18.96 -11.72 10.95
CA GLY A 6 18.88 -13.17 10.87
C GLY A 6 17.78 -13.65 9.91
N GLN A 7 17.81 -14.94 9.57
CA GLN A 7 16.91 -15.51 8.56
C GLN A 7 15.44 -15.51 8.98
N SER A 8 15.15 -15.88 10.24
CA SER A 8 13.78 -15.96 10.77
C SER A 8 13.07 -14.59 10.78
N GLU A 9 13.73 -13.56 11.33
CA GLU A 9 13.16 -12.20 11.38
C GLU A 9 12.98 -11.58 9.98
N TYR A 10 13.94 -11.82 9.09
CA TYR A 10 13.83 -11.36 7.71
C TYR A 10 12.70 -12.07 6.97
N GLY A 11 12.55 -13.40 7.18
CA GLY A 11 11.46 -14.17 6.63
C GLY A 11 10.09 -13.73 7.15
N LEU A 12 10.00 -13.42 8.45
CA LEU A 12 8.79 -12.87 9.04
C LEU A 12 8.44 -11.51 8.41
N TYR A 13 9.43 -10.62 8.22
CA TYR A 13 9.22 -9.35 7.53
C TYR A 13 8.75 -9.54 6.07
N ALA A 14 9.35 -10.48 5.34
CA ALA A 14 8.96 -10.79 3.96
C ALA A 14 7.54 -11.37 3.87
N LEU A 15 7.19 -12.27 4.81
CA LEU A 15 5.83 -12.82 4.91
C LEU A 15 4.79 -11.70 5.14
N ILE A 16 5.08 -10.79 6.07
CA ILE A 16 4.22 -9.63 6.31
C ILE A 16 4.18 -8.70 5.08
N GLY A 17 5.29 -8.62 4.32
CA GLY A 17 5.33 -7.92 3.03
C GLY A 17 4.33 -8.48 2.01
N SER A 18 4.14 -9.82 1.96
CA SER A 18 3.10 -10.42 1.11
C SER A 18 1.68 -10.05 1.56
N LEU A 19 1.43 -9.96 2.85
CA LEU A 19 0.14 -9.46 3.37
C LEU A 19 -0.09 -7.99 2.99
N ILE A 20 0.94 -7.14 3.05
CA ILE A 20 0.87 -5.75 2.58
C ILE A 20 0.42 -5.70 1.12
N ALA A 21 0.96 -6.57 0.28
CA ALA A 21 0.60 -6.66 -1.12
C ALA A 21 -0.89 -7.00 -1.32
N TYR A 22 -1.44 -7.93 -0.53
CA TYR A 22 -2.88 -8.22 -0.56
C TYR A 22 -3.74 -7.05 -0.08
N PHE A 23 -3.32 -6.32 0.96
CA PHE A 23 -4.03 -5.10 1.37
C PHE A 23 -4.09 -4.05 0.27
N SER A 24 -3.06 -3.94 -0.60
CA SER A 24 -3.06 -2.99 -1.71
C SER A 24 -4.16 -3.25 -2.75
N VAL A 25 -4.68 -4.49 -2.84
CA VAL A 25 -5.81 -4.85 -3.71
C VAL A 25 -7.08 -4.08 -3.34
N LEU A 26 -7.22 -3.70 -2.06
CA LEU A 26 -8.38 -2.96 -1.56
C LEU A 26 -8.47 -1.52 -2.13
N ASP A 27 -7.42 -1.02 -2.81
CA ASP A 27 -7.53 0.22 -3.60
C ASP A 27 -8.58 0.13 -4.71
N LEU A 28 -8.93 -1.08 -5.12
CA LEU A 28 -9.93 -1.37 -6.17
C LEU A 28 -9.68 -0.63 -7.50
N GLY A 29 -8.45 -0.18 -7.74
CA GLY A 29 -8.09 0.61 -8.93
C GLY A 29 -8.59 2.06 -8.92
N LEU A 30 -9.09 2.54 -7.78
CA LEU A 30 -9.62 3.90 -7.66
C LEU A 30 -8.55 4.97 -7.87
N GLY A 31 -7.29 4.71 -7.51
CA GLY A 31 -6.19 5.64 -7.76
C GLY A 31 -6.08 6.03 -9.24
N ASN A 32 -6.16 5.05 -10.14
CA ASN A 32 -6.16 5.28 -11.59
C ASN A 32 -7.43 6.00 -12.06
N ALA A 33 -8.59 5.67 -11.48
CA ALA A 33 -9.84 6.35 -11.80
C ALA A 33 -9.79 7.84 -11.42
N ILE A 34 -9.23 8.18 -10.24
CA ILE A 34 -9.05 9.59 -9.83
C ILE A 34 -8.23 10.35 -10.86
N VAL A 35 -7.07 9.80 -11.25
CA VAL A 35 -6.21 10.46 -12.26
C VAL A 35 -7.01 10.70 -13.54
N ARG A 36 -7.68 9.67 -14.07
CA ARG A 36 -8.43 9.74 -15.32
C ARG A 36 -9.56 10.79 -15.27
N TYR A 37 -10.45 10.67 -14.27
CA TYR A 37 -11.64 11.52 -14.22
C TYR A 37 -11.32 12.96 -13.80
N THR A 38 -10.36 13.16 -12.92
CA THR A 38 -9.89 14.51 -12.54
C THR A 38 -9.22 15.20 -13.73
N SER A 39 -8.33 14.52 -14.47
CA SER A 39 -7.71 15.09 -15.67
C SER A 39 -8.73 15.46 -16.75
N ARG A 40 -9.74 14.58 -16.98
CA ARG A 40 -10.85 14.85 -17.92
C ARG A 40 -11.60 16.12 -17.54
N ASN A 41 -12.01 16.27 -16.26
CA ASN A 41 -12.77 17.43 -15.82
C ASN A 41 -11.94 18.72 -15.81
N ARG A 42 -10.66 18.64 -15.52
CA ARG A 42 -9.75 19.79 -15.66
C ARG A 42 -9.67 20.30 -17.09
N ALA A 43 -9.64 19.41 -18.08
CA ALA A 43 -9.66 19.78 -19.49
C ALA A 43 -10.94 20.55 -19.89
N VAL A 44 -12.08 20.24 -19.26
CA VAL A 44 -13.35 20.96 -19.45
C VAL A 44 -13.38 22.27 -18.66
N GLY A 45 -12.59 22.40 -17.59
CA GLY A 45 -12.51 23.62 -16.77
C GLY A 45 -13.59 23.79 -15.71
N ASP A 46 -14.42 22.77 -15.47
CA ASP A 46 -15.49 22.81 -14.48
C ASP A 46 -15.00 22.47 -13.07
N LYS A 47 -14.69 23.51 -12.30
CA LYS A 47 -14.22 23.38 -10.91
C LYS A 47 -15.30 22.88 -9.93
N GLN A 48 -16.58 23.02 -10.26
CA GLN A 48 -17.64 22.54 -9.38
C GLN A 48 -17.78 21.02 -9.49
N ILE A 49 -17.72 20.50 -10.72
CA ILE A 49 -17.72 19.05 -10.97
C ILE A 49 -16.46 18.41 -10.36
N GLU A 50 -15.30 19.06 -10.52
CA GLU A 50 -14.05 18.59 -9.91
C GLU A 50 -14.18 18.49 -8.38
N ALA A 51 -14.71 19.49 -7.70
CA ALA A 51 -14.91 19.47 -6.26
C ALA A 51 -15.89 18.36 -5.80
N LYS A 52 -16.95 18.08 -6.58
CA LYS A 52 -17.86 16.97 -6.33
C LYS A 52 -17.18 15.61 -6.49
N LEU A 53 -16.36 15.45 -7.54
CA LEU A 53 -15.56 14.24 -7.75
C LEU A 53 -14.60 13.98 -6.60
N ASN A 54 -13.86 15.00 -6.17
CA ASN A 54 -12.96 14.89 -5.03
C ASN A 54 -13.69 14.44 -3.76
N GLY A 55 -14.87 15.02 -3.48
CA GLY A 55 -15.72 14.62 -2.35
C GLY A 55 -16.19 13.17 -2.45
N MET A 56 -16.62 12.73 -3.63
CA MET A 56 -17.07 11.36 -3.87
C MET A 56 -15.93 10.35 -3.70
N PHE A 57 -14.76 10.60 -4.28
CA PHE A 57 -13.60 9.72 -4.13
C PHE A 57 -13.12 9.65 -2.67
N LEU A 58 -13.15 10.75 -1.93
CA LEU A 58 -12.80 10.75 -0.53
C LEU A 58 -13.76 9.87 0.30
N ILE A 59 -15.07 9.94 0.03
CA ILE A 59 -16.06 9.07 0.69
C ILE A 59 -15.78 7.60 0.36
N LEU A 60 -15.52 7.26 -0.91
CA LEU A 60 -15.20 5.89 -1.31
C LEU A 60 -13.95 5.37 -0.56
N TYR A 61 -12.89 6.16 -0.49
CA TYR A 61 -11.69 5.76 0.22
C TYR A 61 -11.86 5.69 1.75
N LEU A 62 -12.73 6.52 2.33
CA LEU A 62 -13.08 6.37 3.75
C LEU A 62 -13.81 5.05 4.01
N ILE A 63 -14.72 4.66 3.12
CA ILE A 63 -15.40 3.35 3.21
C ILE A 63 -14.39 2.21 3.09
N ILE A 64 -13.45 2.28 2.14
CA ILE A 64 -12.37 1.30 2.00
C ILE A 64 -11.47 1.26 3.24
N GLY A 65 -11.13 2.42 3.81
CA GLY A 65 -10.36 2.50 5.06
C GLY A 65 -11.05 1.78 6.24
N ILE A 66 -12.37 1.98 6.38
CA ILE A 66 -13.17 1.27 7.39
C ILE A 66 -13.20 -0.24 7.08
N LEU A 67 -13.45 -0.64 5.83
CA LEU A 67 -13.44 -2.03 5.41
C LEU A 67 -12.08 -2.69 5.69
N THR A 68 -10.99 -1.97 5.49
CA THR A 68 -9.62 -2.42 5.80
C THR A 68 -9.47 -2.77 7.28
N ILE A 69 -10.04 -1.99 8.19
CA ILE A 69 -10.02 -2.29 9.63
C ILE A 69 -10.73 -3.62 9.91
N PHE A 70 -11.89 -3.85 9.30
CA PHE A 70 -12.63 -5.11 9.45
C PHE A 70 -11.85 -6.31 8.93
N ILE A 71 -11.27 -6.20 7.73
CA ILE A 71 -10.45 -7.26 7.13
C ILE A 71 -9.20 -7.53 7.99
N GLY A 72 -8.52 -6.47 8.44
CA GLY A 72 -7.35 -6.60 9.32
C GLY A 72 -7.69 -7.25 10.66
N ALA A 73 -8.86 -6.95 11.24
CA ALA A 73 -9.34 -7.61 12.44
C ALA A 73 -9.60 -9.11 12.19
N ILE A 74 -10.23 -9.47 11.08
CA ILE A 74 -10.43 -10.88 10.70
C ILE A 74 -9.09 -11.59 10.58
N ILE A 75 -8.13 -11.03 9.85
CA ILE A 75 -6.79 -11.61 9.71
C ILE A 75 -6.13 -11.77 11.07
N TYR A 76 -6.21 -10.79 11.96
CA TYR A 76 -5.64 -10.84 13.30
C TYR A 76 -6.19 -12.00 14.13
N PHE A 77 -7.51 -12.24 14.10
CA PHE A 77 -8.15 -13.32 14.86
C PHE A 77 -7.83 -14.71 14.30
N TYR A 78 -7.74 -14.86 12.98
CA TYR A 78 -7.45 -16.15 12.34
C TYR A 78 -5.95 -16.39 12.10
N LEU A 79 -5.07 -15.48 12.51
CA LEU A 79 -3.63 -15.61 12.28
C LEU A 79 -3.02 -16.86 12.92
N ASP A 80 -3.48 -17.19 14.13
CA ASP A 80 -3.02 -18.39 14.85
C ASP A 80 -3.35 -19.66 14.06
N ASP A 81 -4.58 -19.75 13.55
CA ASP A 81 -5.06 -20.93 12.83
C ASP A 81 -4.35 -21.09 11.48
N ILE A 82 -4.12 -19.97 10.76
CA ILE A 82 -3.47 -19.96 9.44
C ILE A 82 -2.00 -20.39 9.55
N PHE A 83 -1.28 -19.92 10.57
CA PHE A 83 0.16 -20.09 10.70
C PHE A 83 0.59 -21.05 11.81
N THR A 84 -0.31 -21.91 12.29
CA THR A 84 -0.05 -22.87 13.37
C THR A 84 1.18 -23.75 13.12
N ASN A 85 1.43 -24.14 11.88
CA ASN A 85 2.51 -25.05 11.51
C ASN A 85 3.78 -24.31 11.03
N GLY A 86 3.67 -23.04 10.66
CA GLY A 86 4.76 -22.30 10.01
C GLY A 86 5.51 -21.32 10.92
N LEU A 87 4.89 -20.86 12.00
CA LEU A 87 5.44 -19.84 12.89
C LEU A 87 5.58 -20.34 14.33
N SER A 88 6.71 -20.01 14.95
CA SER A 88 6.87 -20.17 16.39
C SER A 88 5.97 -19.20 17.17
N THR A 89 5.70 -19.49 18.44
CA THR A 89 4.87 -18.64 19.30
C THR A 89 5.39 -17.20 19.39
N SER A 90 6.72 -17.01 19.36
CA SER A 90 7.35 -15.69 19.39
C SER A 90 7.16 -14.93 18.07
N GLU A 91 7.29 -15.62 16.94
CA GLU A 91 7.06 -15.07 15.59
C GLU A 91 5.59 -14.71 15.39
N LEU A 92 4.69 -15.55 15.87
CA LEU A 92 3.25 -15.31 15.80
C LEU A 92 2.83 -14.05 16.56
N ARG A 93 3.40 -13.84 17.77
CA ARG A 93 3.18 -12.59 18.52
C ARG A 93 3.65 -11.37 17.75
N LYS A 94 4.84 -11.43 17.13
CA LYS A 94 5.37 -10.33 16.30
C LYS A 94 4.49 -10.11 15.06
N ALA A 95 4.08 -11.18 14.37
CA ALA A 95 3.18 -11.11 13.22
C ALA A 95 1.87 -10.40 13.56
N LYS A 96 1.24 -10.72 14.70
CA LYS A 96 0.02 -10.04 15.17
C LYS A 96 0.22 -8.54 15.36
N ILE A 97 1.33 -8.13 15.98
CA ILE A 97 1.65 -6.70 16.14
C ILE A 97 1.82 -6.03 14.77
N MET A 98 2.54 -6.68 13.85
CA MET A 98 2.76 -6.17 12.51
C MET A 98 1.45 -6.04 11.72
N VAL A 99 0.53 -7.01 11.82
CA VAL A 99 -0.79 -6.96 11.18
C VAL A 99 -1.60 -5.77 11.68
N ILE A 100 -1.58 -5.48 13.00
CA ILE A 100 -2.25 -4.30 13.55
C ILE A 100 -1.66 -3.02 12.95
N ILE A 101 -0.31 -2.89 12.93
CA ILE A 101 0.38 -1.71 12.39
C ILE A 101 0.01 -1.50 10.92
N ILE A 102 0.04 -2.56 10.11
CA ILE A 102 -0.30 -2.51 8.69
C ILE A 102 -1.76 -2.13 8.49
N THR A 103 -2.67 -2.74 9.24
CA THR A 103 -4.10 -2.43 9.16
C THR A 103 -4.36 -0.96 9.42
N ILE A 104 -3.78 -0.41 10.49
CA ILE A 104 -3.88 1.03 10.80
C ILE A 104 -3.26 1.86 9.68
N ASN A 105 -2.07 1.47 9.21
CA ASN A 105 -1.39 2.17 8.12
C ASN A 105 -2.28 2.26 6.87
N PHE A 106 -2.85 1.15 6.41
CA PHE A 106 -3.71 1.13 5.22
C PHE A 106 -5.03 1.86 5.43
N ALA A 107 -5.65 1.74 6.60
CA ALA A 107 -6.88 2.45 6.93
C ALA A 107 -6.74 3.97 6.78
N PHE A 108 -5.57 4.52 7.16
CA PHE A 108 -5.25 5.94 6.96
C PHE A 108 -4.69 6.22 5.55
N SER A 109 -3.96 5.28 4.95
CA SER A 109 -3.36 5.48 3.64
C SER A 109 -4.40 5.63 2.55
N PHE A 110 -5.50 4.88 2.58
CA PHE A 110 -6.54 4.96 1.55
C PHE A 110 -7.15 6.35 1.43
N PRO A 111 -7.69 6.99 2.49
CA PRO A 111 -8.19 8.36 2.38
C PRO A 111 -7.14 9.38 1.95
N LEU A 112 -5.88 9.15 2.33
CA LEU A 112 -4.77 10.04 1.97
C LEU A 112 -4.23 9.80 0.55
N ALA A 113 -4.46 8.63 -0.05
CA ALA A 113 -3.97 8.29 -1.39
C ALA A 113 -4.59 9.18 -2.48
N ILE A 114 -5.80 9.70 -2.27
CA ILE A 114 -6.47 10.62 -3.20
C ILE A 114 -5.58 11.81 -3.56
N PHE A 115 -4.81 12.34 -2.61
CA PHE A 115 -3.98 13.51 -2.83
C PHE A 115 -2.81 13.23 -3.79
N GLY A 116 -2.22 12.04 -3.73
CA GLY A 116 -1.19 11.62 -4.69
C GLY A 116 -1.75 11.49 -6.10
N SER A 117 -2.93 10.92 -6.26
CA SER A 117 -3.62 10.80 -7.55
C SER A 117 -4.03 12.17 -8.12
N ILE A 118 -4.47 13.11 -7.28
CA ILE A 118 -4.77 14.48 -7.69
C ILE A 118 -3.49 15.19 -8.19
N ILE A 119 -2.35 15.07 -7.47
CA ILE A 119 -1.07 15.65 -7.90
C ILE A 119 -0.70 15.15 -9.31
N GLN A 120 -0.89 13.86 -9.59
CA GLN A 120 -0.66 13.28 -10.91
C GLN A 120 -1.67 13.82 -11.94
N ALA A 121 -2.96 13.91 -11.61
CA ALA A 121 -3.98 14.47 -12.50
C ALA A 121 -3.72 15.94 -12.82
N TYR A 122 -3.01 16.67 -11.96
CA TYR A 122 -2.55 18.04 -12.18
C TYR A 122 -1.20 18.10 -12.91
N GLU A 123 -0.71 16.97 -13.44
CA GLU A 123 0.54 16.86 -14.19
C GLU A 123 1.79 17.33 -13.41
N ARG A 124 1.69 17.33 -12.07
CA ARG A 124 2.79 17.68 -11.19
C ARG A 124 3.70 16.48 -10.94
N PHE A 125 4.09 15.78 -12.01
CA PHE A 125 4.87 14.55 -11.96
C PHE A 125 6.19 14.68 -11.21
N VAL A 126 6.87 15.82 -11.34
CA VAL A 126 8.15 16.08 -10.64
C VAL A 126 7.95 15.99 -9.13
N ILE A 127 6.94 16.66 -8.59
CA ILE A 127 6.66 16.64 -7.14
C ILE A 127 6.28 15.24 -6.69
N PHE A 128 5.38 14.59 -7.43
CA PHE A 128 4.96 13.22 -7.12
C PHE A 128 6.16 12.26 -7.07
N LYS A 129 7.04 12.32 -8.08
CA LYS A 129 8.23 11.47 -8.14
C LYS A 129 9.29 11.83 -7.09
N LEU A 130 9.46 13.10 -6.75
CA LEU A 130 10.35 13.51 -5.66
C LEU A 130 9.90 12.93 -4.32
N VAL A 131 8.61 12.99 -4.00
CA VAL A 131 8.05 12.39 -2.77
C VAL A 131 8.28 10.88 -2.77
N GLU A 132 8.07 10.20 -3.90
CA GLU A 132 8.32 8.77 -4.05
C GLU A 132 9.80 8.42 -3.82
N ILE A 133 10.73 9.16 -4.42
CA ILE A 133 12.18 8.97 -4.26
C ILE A 133 12.60 9.19 -2.80
N VAL A 134 12.14 10.28 -2.19
CA VAL A 134 12.43 10.56 -0.77
C VAL A 134 11.93 9.42 0.10
N ARG A 135 10.73 8.91 -0.12
CA ARG A 135 10.17 7.77 0.61
C ARG A 135 11.04 6.51 0.45
N ILE A 136 11.43 6.17 -0.79
CA ILE A 136 12.25 5.00 -1.09
C ILE A 136 13.63 5.08 -0.41
N LEU A 137 14.25 6.27 -0.38
CA LEU A 137 15.55 6.48 0.25
C LEU A 137 15.46 6.58 1.77
N ALA A 138 14.42 7.22 2.31
CA ALA A 138 14.24 7.40 3.75
C ALA A 138 14.09 6.05 4.49
N VAL A 139 13.37 5.10 3.90
CA VAL A 139 13.15 3.79 4.54
C VAL A 139 14.47 3.09 4.88
N PRO A 140 15.40 2.80 3.95
CA PRO A 140 16.66 2.14 4.29
C PRO A 140 17.56 3.02 5.16
N ILE A 141 17.60 4.34 4.95
CA ILE A 141 18.42 5.27 5.75
C ILE A 141 18.00 5.24 7.22
N ILE A 142 16.71 5.19 7.50
CA ILE A 142 16.20 5.13 8.88
C ILE A 142 16.29 3.71 9.42
N THR A 143 15.97 2.70 8.63
CA THR A 143 15.92 1.29 9.07
C THR A 143 17.29 0.77 9.47
N LEU A 144 18.37 1.09 8.71
CA LEU A 144 19.70 0.55 8.99
C LEU A 144 20.22 0.90 10.39
N PRO A 145 20.19 2.16 10.88
CA PRO A 145 20.59 2.49 12.25
C PRO A 145 19.78 1.73 13.30
N PHE A 146 18.45 1.61 13.12
CA PHE A 146 17.60 0.86 14.05
C PHE A 146 17.96 -0.63 14.11
N LEU A 147 18.33 -1.23 12.98
CA LEU A 147 18.79 -2.61 12.93
C LEU A 147 20.15 -2.77 13.65
N TYR A 148 21.06 -1.81 13.52
CA TYR A 148 22.34 -1.81 14.27
C TYR A 148 22.14 -1.69 15.78
N LEU A 149 21.07 -1.02 16.21
CA LEU A 149 20.67 -0.91 17.63
C LEU A 149 19.95 -2.18 18.13
N GLY A 150 19.79 -3.21 17.32
CA GLY A 150 19.17 -4.49 17.71
C GLY A 150 17.65 -4.53 17.60
N PHE A 151 17.00 -3.55 16.98
CA PHE A 151 15.56 -3.62 16.72
C PHE A 151 15.26 -4.63 15.63
N GLY A 152 14.20 -5.44 15.83
CA GLY A 152 13.79 -6.51 14.92
C GLY A 152 12.84 -6.06 13.81
N SER A 153 12.22 -7.06 13.18
CA SER A 153 11.30 -6.91 12.04
C SER A 153 10.11 -6.00 12.31
N VAL A 154 9.58 -5.96 13.54
CA VAL A 154 8.47 -5.07 13.94
C VAL A 154 8.86 -3.60 13.73
N ALA A 155 10.08 -3.21 14.14
CA ALA A 155 10.54 -1.83 13.94
C ALA A 155 10.62 -1.44 12.46
N MET A 156 10.98 -2.38 11.59
CA MET A 156 10.98 -2.14 10.14
C MET A 156 9.58 -1.80 9.63
N VAL A 157 8.55 -2.55 10.06
CA VAL A 157 7.16 -2.28 9.66
C VAL A 157 6.68 -0.93 10.19
N VAL A 158 7.05 -0.56 11.43
CA VAL A 158 6.74 0.76 11.99
C VAL A 158 7.40 1.87 11.16
N ILE A 159 8.69 1.76 10.85
CA ILE A 159 9.44 2.77 10.08
C ILE A 159 8.81 2.94 8.70
N VAL A 160 8.54 1.83 7.98
CA VAL A 160 7.88 1.87 6.67
C VAL A 160 6.53 2.57 6.76
N SER A 161 5.73 2.24 7.80
CA SER A 161 4.41 2.83 8.02
C SER A 161 4.47 4.33 8.31
N VAL A 162 5.39 4.77 9.16
CA VAL A 162 5.57 6.19 9.51
C VAL A 162 6.04 6.99 8.30
N VAL A 163 7.03 6.49 7.55
CA VAL A 163 7.52 7.15 6.33
C VAL A 163 6.42 7.21 5.26
N ASN A 164 5.61 6.16 5.12
CA ASN A 164 4.48 6.14 4.19
C ASN A 164 3.45 7.22 4.55
N ILE A 165 2.96 7.24 5.80
CA ILE A 165 1.99 8.24 6.26
C ILE A 165 2.57 9.66 6.14
N GLY A 166 3.85 9.87 6.49
CA GLY A 166 4.53 11.15 6.31
C GLY A 166 4.52 11.64 4.87
N SER A 167 4.78 10.75 3.90
CA SER A 167 4.72 11.08 2.47
C SER A 167 3.30 11.43 2.00
N LEU A 168 2.30 10.72 2.49
CA LEU A 168 0.89 10.98 2.16
C LEU A 168 0.40 12.30 2.78
N LEU A 169 0.81 12.64 4.00
CA LEU A 169 0.53 13.92 4.63
C LEU A 169 1.20 15.09 3.88
N PHE A 170 2.40 14.88 3.33
CA PHE A 170 3.02 15.87 2.45
C PHE A 170 2.19 16.09 1.18
N ASN A 171 1.69 15.02 0.55
CA ASN A 171 0.81 15.15 -0.62
C ASN A 171 -0.47 15.92 -0.29
N LEU A 172 -1.08 15.64 0.87
CA LEU A 172 -2.24 16.38 1.38
C LEU A 172 -1.91 17.87 1.53
N TYR A 173 -0.81 18.19 2.24
CA TYR A 173 -0.36 19.58 2.42
C TYR A 173 -0.14 20.28 1.08
N TYR A 174 0.52 19.60 0.12
CA TYR A 174 0.78 20.15 -1.22
C TYR A 174 -0.52 20.45 -1.97
N CYS A 175 -1.48 19.53 -1.92
CA CYS A 175 -2.78 19.73 -2.58
C CYS A 175 -3.55 20.92 -2.04
N PHE A 176 -3.60 21.12 -0.72
CA PHE A 176 -4.31 22.25 -0.15
C PHE A 176 -3.58 23.58 -0.37
N LYS A 177 -2.26 23.61 -0.19
CA LYS A 177 -1.48 24.85 -0.27
C LYS A 177 -1.25 25.32 -1.71
N TYR A 178 -0.87 24.44 -2.61
CA TYR A 178 -0.42 24.79 -3.97
C TYR A 178 -1.49 24.55 -5.03
N ILE A 179 -2.20 23.44 -4.99
CA ILE A 179 -3.25 23.13 -5.96
C ILE A 179 -4.56 23.83 -5.56
N LYS A 180 -4.76 24.08 -4.24
CA LYS A 180 -5.96 24.74 -3.67
C LYS A 180 -7.23 23.97 -4.01
N ILE A 181 -7.16 22.63 -3.88
CA ILE A 181 -8.29 21.75 -4.13
C ILE A 181 -9.47 22.08 -3.22
N LYS A 182 -10.67 21.79 -3.73
CA LYS A 182 -11.92 21.90 -2.98
C LYS A 182 -12.62 20.56 -2.96
N PHE A 183 -13.32 20.30 -1.88
CA PHE A 183 -14.23 19.16 -1.73
C PHE A 183 -15.65 19.68 -1.62
N HIS A 184 -16.56 19.05 -2.35
CA HIS A 184 -17.99 19.32 -2.20
C HIS A 184 -18.70 17.99 -1.90
N PHE A 185 -19.26 17.92 -0.70
CA PHE A 185 -20.04 16.76 -0.24
C PHE A 185 -21.50 17.03 -0.52
N GLY A 186 -22.01 16.47 -1.62
CA GLY A 186 -23.40 16.60 -2.06
C GLY A 186 -24.00 15.24 -2.40
N LYS A 187 -25.13 15.25 -3.10
CA LYS A 187 -25.74 14.01 -3.62
C LYS A 187 -24.74 13.33 -4.55
N ILE A 188 -24.48 12.05 -4.29
CA ILE A 188 -23.65 11.21 -5.16
C ILE A 188 -24.35 11.02 -6.49
N ASP A 189 -23.68 11.35 -7.57
CA ASP A 189 -24.13 11.05 -8.91
C ASP A 189 -23.93 9.55 -9.16
N LEU A 190 -25.03 8.80 -9.10
CA LEU A 190 -25.02 7.35 -9.27
C LEU A 190 -24.57 6.92 -10.68
N THR A 191 -24.83 7.74 -11.70
CA THR A 191 -24.42 7.46 -13.07
C THR A 191 -22.90 7.53 -13.18
N LEU A 192 -22.33 8.60 -12.67
CA LEU A 192 -20.88 8.79 -12.63
C LEU A 192 -20.20 7.76 -11.73
N LEU A 193 -20.77 7.43 -10.58
CA LEU A 193 -20.27 6.37 -9.69
C LEU A 193 -20.20 5.02 -10.41
N LYS A 194 -21.26 4.65 -11.14
CA LYS A 194 -21.32 3.41 -11.92
C LYS A 194 -20.25 3.38 -13.02
N GLU A 195 -20.02 4.51 -13.70
CA GLU A 195 -18.97 4.63 -14.72
C GLU A 195 -17.56 4.43 -14.09
N ILE A 196 -17.31 5.08 -12.95
CA ILE A 196 -16.04 4.96 -12.21
C ILE A 196 -15.81 3.53 -11.73
N LEU A 197 -16.80 2.92 -11.08
CA LEU A 197 -16.70 1.55 -10.57
C LEU A 197 -16.52 0.54 -11.72
N GLY A 198 -17.19 0.74 -12.86
CA GLY A 198 -17.00 -0.07 -14.04
C GLY A 198 -15.56 -0.03 -14.56
N TYR A 199 -14.95 1.16 -14.66
CA TYR A 199 -13.55 1.31 -15.04
C TYR A 199 -12.60 0.69 -13.99
N SER A 200 -12.83 1.01 -12.72
CA SER A 200 -12.00 0.51 -11.61
C SER A 200 -12.03 -1.01 -11.50
N PHE A 201 -13.17 -1.64 -11.81
CA PHE A 201 -13.30 -3.09 -11.76
C PHE A 201 -12.32 -3.81 -12.70
N PHE A 202 -12.11 -3.33 -13.93
CA PHE A 202 -11.13 -3.92 -14.83
C PHE A 202 -9.69 -3.74 -14.35
N VAL A 203 -9.37 -2.57 -13.79
CA VAL A 203 -8.06 -2.33 -13.17
C VAL A 203 -7.87 -3.25 -11.96
N PHE A 204 -8.88 -3.39 -11.12
CA PHE A 204 -8.88 -4.28 -9.96
C PHE A 204 -8.61 -5.74 -10.32
N LEU A 205 -9.25 -6.25 -11.39
CA LEU A 205 -8.98 -7.61 -11.86
C LEU A 205 -7.51 -7.81 -12.25
N GLY A 206 -6.90 -6.84 -12.92
CA GLY A 206 -5.46 -6.86 -13.22
C GLY A 206 -4.62 -6.92 -11.95
N VAL A 207 -4.92 -6.07 -10.96
CA VAL A 207 -4.20 -6.04 -9.68
C VAL A 207 -4.34 -7.37 -8.93
N ILE A 208 -5.53 -7.99 -8.91
CA ILE A 208 -5.72 -9.31 -8.27
C ILE A 208 -4.82 -10.36 -8.92
N VAL A 209 -4.82 -10.45 -10.26
CA VAL A 209 -4.00 -11.42 -10.99
C VAL A 209 -2.52 -11.22 -10.65
N ASP A 210 -2.04 -9.98 -10.65
CA ASP A 210 -0.66 -9.66 -10.29
C ASP A 210 -0.33 -10.07 -8.85
N GLN A 211 -1.23 -9.79 -7.89
CA GLN A 211 -0.99 -10.15 -6.48
C GLN A 211 -0.98 -11.67 -6.26
N ILE A 212 -1.89 -12.40 -6.88
CA ILE A 212 -1.89 -13.87 -6.81
C ILE A 212 -0.60 -14.42 -7.41
N TYR A 213 -0.19 -13.93 -8.57
CA TYR A 213 1.00 -14.41 -9.27
C TYR A 213 2.31 -14.17 -8.49
N TRP A 214 2.44 -13.00 -7.84
CA TRP A 214 3.72 -12.59 -7.24
C TRP A 214 3.85 -12.85 -5.74
N ASN A 215 2.74 -12.99 -5.00
CA ASN A 215 2.78 -13.00 -3.53
C ASN A 215 2.22 -14.27 -2.90
N THR A 216 1.50 -15.11 -3.65
CA THR A 216 0.88 -16.32 -3.08
C THR A 216 1.91 -17.32 -2.58
N ASP A 217 3.03 -17.49 -3.29
CA ASP A 217 4.09 -18.43 -2.92
C ASP A 217 4.68 -18.11 -1.54
N GLN A 218 4.93 -16.84 -1.25
CA GLN A 218 5.46 -16.41 0.05
C GLN A 218 4.47 -16.68 1.18
N PHE A 219 3.19 -16.46 0.92
CA PHE A 219 2.13 -16.73 1.89
C PHE A 219 2.01 -18.22 2.20
N ILE A 220 1.99 -19.09 1.17
CA ILE A 220 1.92 -20.55 1.31
C ILE A 220 3.15 -21.09 2.03
N LEU A 221 4.36 -20.64 1.65
CA LEU A 221 5.60 -21.03 2.32
C LEU A 221 5.59 -20.64 3.80
N GLY A 222 5.09 -19.45 4.12
CA GLY A 222 4.98 -18.98 5.51
C GLY A 222 4.00 -19.78 6.34
N ALA A 223 2.88 -20.19 5.75
CA ALA A 223 1.85 -20.97 6.45
C ALA A 223 2.23 -22.44 6.66
N LEU A 224 2.92 -23.07 5.69
CA LEU A 224 3.18 -24.51 5.69
C LEU A 224 4.60 -24.89 6.12
N VAL A 225 5.61 -24.05 5.81
CA VAL A 225 7.02 -24.42 5.96
C VAL A 225 7.75 -23.56 6.99
N GLY A 226 7.44 -22.27 7.05
CA GLY A 226 8.00 -21.33 8.02
C GLY A 226 8.84 -20.20 7.45
N THR A 227 9.26 -19.30 8.33
CA THR A 227 9.90 -18.01 8.00
C THR A 227 11.25 -18.15 7.29
N VAL A 228 12.05 -19.17 7.63
CA VAL A 228 13.36 -19.39 6.99
C VAL A 228 13.22 -19.67 5.48
N SER A 229 12.23 -20.49 5.10
CA SER A 229 11.93 -20.77 3.69
C SER A 229 11.43 -19.53 2.95
N VAL A 230 10.59 -18.72 3.60
CA VAL A 230 10.14 -17.42 3.07
C VAL A 230 11.33 -16.48 2.84
N ALA A 231 12.30 -16.44 3.74
CA ALA A 231 13.50 -15.61 3.60
C ALA A 231 14.33 -15.98 2.36
N ILE A 232 14.54 -17.28 2.15
CA ILE A 232 15.30 -17.80 0.98
C ILE A 232 14.57 -17.45 -0.31
N TYR A 233 13.23 -17.69 -0.35
CA TYR A 233 12.41 -17.39 -1.51
C TYR A 233 12.39 -15.90 -1.82
N ALA A 234 12.23 -15.04 -0.80
CA ALA A 234 12.22 -13.58 -0.98
C ALA A 234 13.52 -13.04 -1.58
N ILE A 235 14.69 -13.61 -1.18
CA ILE A 235 15.98 -13.25 -1.76
C ILE A 235 16.05 -13.69 -3.22
N ALA A 236 15.64 -14.91 -3.53
CA ALA A 236 15.62 -15.42 -4.90
C ALA A 236 14.76 -14.54 -5.81
N MET A 237 13.58 -14.12 -5.33
CA MET A 237 12.68 -13.22 -6.04
C MET A 237 13.29 -11.82 -6.27
N GLN A 238 14.12 -11.31 -5.36
CA GLN A 238 14.84 -10.04 -5.59
C GLN A 238 15.78 -10.14 -6.79
N PHE A 239 16.53 -11.24 -6.93
CA PHE A 239 17.42 -11.47 -8.08
C PHE A 239 16.62 -11.60 -9.39
N ILE A 240 15.50 -12.33 -9.38
CA ILE A 240 14.61 -12.46 -10.55
C ILE A 240 14.09 -11.09 -10.98
N ASN A 241 13.64 -10.27 -10.03
CA ASN A 241 13.13 -8.93 -10.31
C ASN A 241 14.21 -7.98 -10.85
N MET A 242 15.45 -8.08 -10.36
CA MET A 242 16.59 -7.32 -10.91
C MET A 242 16.89 -7.73 -12.34
N TYR A 243 16.87 -9.03 -12.63
CA TYR A 243 17.12 -9.56 -13.99
C TYR A 243 16.04 -9.11 -14.98
N LYS A 244 14.76 -9.21 -14.59
CA LYS A 244 13.64 -8.77 -15.43
C LYS A 244 13.71 -7.28 -15.76
N ARG A 245 14.02 -6.42 -14.78
CA ARG A 245 14.18 -4.98 -15.02
C ARG A 245 15.18 -4.69 -16.14
N LYS A 246 16.32 -5.38 -16.12
CA LYS A 246 17.36 -5.21 -17.14
C LYS A 246 16.87 -5.61 -18.54
N GLN A 247 16.04 -6.64 -18.64
CA GLN A 247 15.51 -7.15 -19.91
C GLN A 247 14.42 -6.26 -20.54
N TYR A 248 13.75 -5.41 -19.74
CA TYR A 248 12.75 -4.45 -20.24
C TYR A 248 13.35 -3.06 -20.57
N GLU A 249 14.60 -2.82 -20.20
CA GLU A 249 15.32 -1.59 -20.51
C GLU A 249 16.18 -1.70 -21.81
N GLU A 250 16.35 -2.91 -22.36
CA GLU A 250 16.94 -3.23 -23.67
C GLU A 250 15.83 -3.37 -24.73
#